data_9b0b6814a3dc6548d933efc830a67b7f
#
_entry.id   9b0b6814a3dc6548d933efc830a67b7f
#
_cell.length_a   1.000
_cell.length_b   1.000
_cell.length_c   1.000
_cell.angle_alpha   90.00
_cell.angle_beta   90.00
_cell.angle_gamma   90.00
#
_symmetry.space_group_name_H-M   'P 1'
#
loop_
_entity.id
_entity.type
_entity.pdbx_description
1 polymer ?
#
loop_
_entity_poly.entity_id
_entity_poly.type
_entity_poly.pdbx_seq_one_letter_code
_entity_poly.pdbx_strand_id
1 'polypeptide(L)'
;MSHINRFNAAGYPDPTAYEALTRVETELHLSAFRPIVYICSPFSGDTETNLENARRYSRFAVEQGYLPITPHLLFPQFMDDSIEAERNLAMRMNIILLTKCTELWAFGDRISKGMSIEIARARRKGQTVRFFTNDCEEVK
;
A
#
# COMPACT_ATOMS: atom_id res chain seq x y z
N MET A 1 -13.43 -8.35 15.84
CA MET A 1 -13.82 -9.42 14.93
C MET A 1 -15.29 -9.75 15.09
N SER A 2 -15.99 -9.97 13.99
CA SER A 2 -17.41 -10.26 14.05
C SER A 2 -17.67 -11.64 14.67
N HIS A 3 -18.77 -11.76 15.39
CA HIS A 3 -19.14 -12.98 16.04
C HIS A 3 -19.84 -13.92 15.03
N ILE A 4 -19.33 -15.14 14.91
CA ILE A 4 -19.90 -16.13 14.00
C ILE A 4 -21.05 -16.83 14.71
N ASN A 5 -22.25 -16.70 14.13
CA ASN A 5 -23.42 -17.36 14.63
C ASN A 5 -23.50 -18.78 14.06
N ARG A 6 -23.52 -19.79 14.94
CA ARG A 6 -23.56 -21.20 14.55
C ARG A 6 -24.95 -21.70 14.22
N PHE A 7 -25.96 -20.84 14.30
CA PHE A 7 -27.36 -21.18 14.03
C PHE A 7 -27.91 -20.28 12.94
N ASN A 8 -28.82 -20.82 12.14
CA ASN A 8 -29.53 -20.02 11.15
C ASN A 8 -30.62 -19.17 11.83
N ALA A 9 -31.32 -18.35 11.03
CA ALA A 9 -32.34 -17.42 11.56
C ALA A 9 -33.49 -18.11 12.29
N ALA A 10 -33.74 -19.40 12.02
CA ALA A 10 -34.78 -20.18 12.69
C ALA A 10 -34.28 -20.86 13.95
N GLY A 11 -33.01 -20.66 14.36
CA GLY A 11 -32.42 -21.23 15.56
C GLY A 11 -31.89 -22.63 15.39
N TYR A 12 -31.86 -23.18 14.19
CA TYR A 12 -31.28 -24.48 13.91
C TYR A 12 -29.80 -24.37 13.54
N PRO A 13 -28.99 -25.41 13.83
CA PRO A 13 -27.59 -25.40 13.45
C PRO A 13 -27.42 -25.24 11.93
N ASP A 14 -26.44 -24.41 11.54
CA ASP A 14 -26.06 -24.27 10.14
C ASP A 14 -24.58 -24.59 10.01
N PRO A 15 -24.20 -25.89 10.02
CA PRO A 15 -22.81 -26.28 10.00
C PRO A 15 -22.10 -25.89 8.71
N THR A 16 -22.79 -25.82 7.59
CA THR A 16 -22.20 -25.48 6.29
C THR A 16 -21.71 -24.04 6.29
N ALA A 17 -22.54 -23.09 6.74
CA ALA A 17 -22.14 -21.68 6.80
C ALA A 17 -21.02 -21.47 7.82
N TYR A 18 -21.13 -22.12 8.98
CA TYR A 18 -20.11 -22.02 10.02
C TYR A 18 -18.77 -22.58 9.53
N GLU A 19 -18.77 -23.75 8.89
CA GLU A 19 -17.57 -24.39 8.37
C GLU A 19 -16.91 -23.54 7.29
N ALA A 20 -17.72 -22.95 6.37
CA ALA A 20 -17.22 -22.09 5.33
C ALA A 20 -16.51 -20.84 5.88
N LEU A 21 -17.11 -20.18 6.88
CA LEU A 21 -16.51 -19.01 7.52
C LEU A 21 -15.23 -19.38 8.28
N THR A 22 -15.23 -20.52 8.98
CA THR A 22 -14.05 -21.00 9.71
C THR A 22 -12.91 -21.29 8.74
N ARG A 23 -13.21 -21.89 7.59
CA ARG A 23 -12.20 -22.19 6.58
C ARG A 23 -11.61 -20.90 6.00
N VAL A 24 -12.45 -19.89 5.69
CA VAL A 24 -11.98 -18.60 5.20
C VAL A 24 -11.07 -17.93 6.23
N GLU A 25 -11.45 -17.94 7.51
CA GLU A 25 -10.63 -17.37 8.56
C GLU A 25 -9.28 -18.11 8.69
N THR A 26 -9.28 -19.43 8.56
CA THR A 26 -8.07 -20.23 8.62
C THR A 26 -7.14 -19.92 7.44
N GLU A 27 -7.69 -19.82 6.23
CA GLU A 27 -6.93 -19.46 5.04
C GLU A 27 -6.32 -18.07 5.16
N LEU A 28 -7.08 -17.09 5.66
CA LEU A 28 -6.59 -15.73 5.91
C LEU A 28 -5.48 -15.74 6.94
N HIS A 29 -5.61 -16.54 7.98
CA HIS A 29 -4.58 -16.65 9.02
C HIS A 29 -3.29 -17.27 8.47
N LEU A 30 -3.38 -18.32 7.67
CA LEU A 30 -2.22 -19.00 7.10
C LEU A 30 -1.47 -18.14 6.07
N SER A 31 -2.18 -17.27 5.34
CA SER A 31 -1.59 -16.36 4.37
C SER A 31 -1.54 -14.92 4.89
N ALA A 32 -1.68 -14.75 6.22
CA ALA A 32 -1.99 -13.45 6.81
C ALA A 32 -0.81 -12.49 6.83
N PHE A 33 0.42 -12.99 6.94
CA PHE A 33 1.51 -12.06 7.11
C PHE A 33 1.99 -11.52 5.76
N ARG A 34 1.83 -10.21 5.60
CA ARG A 34 2.41 -9.47 4.49
C ARG A 34 3.07 -8.23 5.06
N PRO A 35 4.38 -8.07 4.88
CA PRO A 35 5.01 -6.80 5.29
C PRO A 35 4.42 -5.67 4.47
N ILE A 36 4.26 -4.52 5.12
CA ILE A 36 3.66 -3.35 4.49
C ILE A 36 4.77 -2.55 3.83
N VAL A 37 4.64 -2.28 2.54
CA VAL A 37 5.62 -1.52 1.78
C VAL A 37 5.01 -0.22 1.26
N TYR A 38 5.75 0.87 1.43
CA TYR A 38 5.38 2.18 0.90
C TYR A 38 5.89 2.28 -0.53
N ILE A 39 5.00 2.51 -1.47
CA ILE A 39 5.36 2.68 -2.88
C ILE A 39 5.69 4.15 -3.12
N CYS A 40 6.96 4.42 -3.37
CA CYS A 40 7.50 5.74 -3.58
C CYS A 40 7.78 5.92 -5.07
N SER A 41 7.08 6.84 -5.72
CA SER A 41 7.19 7.05 -7.16
C SER A 41 6.80 8.48 -7.53
N PRO A 42 7.16 8.96 -8.74
CA PRO A 42 6.76 10.30 -9.17
C PRO A 42 5.24 10.43 -9.30
N PHE A 43 4.72 11.61 -9.00
CA PHE A 43 3.31 11.92 -9.16
C PHE A 43 3.10 13.06 -10.15
N SER A 44 3.73 14.21 -9.91
CA SER A 44 3.55 15.39 -10.74
C SER A 44 4.26 15.27 -12.09
N GLY A 45 3.88 16.13 -13.04
CA GLY A 45 4.33 16.06 -14.42
C GLY A 45 3.30 15.34 -15.26
N ASP A 46 3.65 14.24 -15.88
CA ASP A 46 2.69 13.39 -16.60
C ASP A 46 1.92 12.52 -15.61
N THR A 47 0.91 13.13 -14.99
CA THR A 47 0.15 12.52 -13.89
C THR A 47 -0.53 11.22 -14.32
N GLU A 48 -1.09 11.19 -15.53
CA GLU A 48 -1.79 9.99 -16.00
C GLU A 48 -0.84 8.79 -16.13
N THR A 49 0.31 9.00 -16.77
CA THR A 49 1.34 7.95 -16.87
C THR A 49 1.88 7.57 -15.52
N ASN A 50 2.09 8.54 -14.62
CA ASN A 50 2.58 8.28 -13.28
C ASN A 50 1.60 7.45 -12.46
N LEU A 51 0.29 7.68 -12.64
CA LEU A 51 -0.73 6.87 -11.96
C LEU A 51 -0.79 5.44 -12.51
N GLU A 52 -0.68 5.27 -13.83
CA GLU A 52 -0.58 3.94 -14.43
C GLU A 52 0.63 3.17 -13.90
N ASN A 53 1.76 3.84 -13.85
CA ASN A 53 3.00 3.25 -13.32
C ASN A 53 2.83 2.88 -11.85
N ALA A 54 2.20 3.73 -11.05
CA ALA A 54 1.96 3.46 -9.63
C ALA A 54 1.10 2.21 -9.43
N ARG A 55 0.09 2.01 -10.29
CA ARG A 55 -0.73 0.78 -10.26
C ARG A 55 0.13 -0.44 -10.56
N ARG A 56 1.00 -0.35 -11.53
CA ARG A 56 1.89 -1.45 -11.92
C ARG A 56 2.89 -1.78 -10.82
N TYR A 57 3.47 -0.77 -10.17
CA TYR A 57 4.37 -0.97 -9.03
C TYR A 57 3.65 -1.62 -7.86
N SER A 58 2.43 -1.19 -7.60
CA SER A 58 1.61 -1.77 -6.52
C SER A 58 1.30 -3.23 -6.78
N ARG A 59 0.94 -3.56 -8.01
CA ARG A 59 0.68 -4.95 -8.42
C ARG A 59 1.93 -5.81 -8.26
N PHE A 60 3.08 -5.28 -8.65
CA PHE A 60 4.36 -5.96 -8.47
C PHE A 60 4.59 -6.28 -6.98
N ALA A 61 4.36 -5.32 -6.08
CA ALA A 61 4.53 -5.54 -4.66
C ALA A 61 3.62 -6.66 -4.14
N VAL A 62 2.36 -6.70 -4.59
CA VAL A 62 1.44 -7.79 -4.24
C VAL A 62 2.01 -9.14 -4.68
N GLU A 63 2.55 -9.21 -5.89
CA GLU A 63 3.13 -10.44 -6.43
C GLU A 63 4.38 -10.88 -5.68
N GLN A 64 5.07 -9.93 -5.04
CA GLN A 64 6.23 -10.22 -4.20
C GLN A 64 5.84 -10.59 -2.76
N GLY A 65 4.55 -10.67 -2.46
CA GLY A 65 4.06 -11.06 -1.14
C GLY A 65 3.92 -9.92 -0.15
N TYR A 66 3.91 -8.67 -0.62
CA TYR A 66 3.79 -7.49 0.23
C TYR A 66 2.39 -6.90 0.19
N LEU A 67 2.09 -6.06 1.16
CA LEU A 67 0.90 -5.22 1.17
C LEU A 67 1.32 -3.81 0.79
N PRO A 68 1.02 -3.34 -0.44
CA PRO A 68 1.44 -2.01 -0.87
C PRO A 68 0.56 -0.92 -0.31
N ILE A 69 1.19 0.17 0.11
CA ILE A 69 0.54 1.44 0.41
C ILE A 69 1.01 2.44 -0.64
N THR A 70 0.09 2.90 -1.47
CA THR A 70 0.39 3.76 -2.62
C THR A 70 -0.43 5.04 -2.53
N PRO A 71 0.06 6.08 -1.83
CA PRO A 71 -0.71 7.30 -1.60
C PRO A 71 -1.15 8.02 -2.88
N HIS A 72 -0.36 7.92 -3.96
CA HIS A 72 -0.71 8.53 -5.25
C HIS A 72 -1.98 7.93 -5.86
N LEU A 73 -2.36 6.73 -5.46
CA LEU A 73 -3.59 6.10 -5.92
C LEU A 73 -4.76 6.36 -4.97
N LEU A 74 -4.50 6.98 -3.83
CA LEU A 74 -5.49 7.19 -2.78
C LEU A 74 -5.92 8.66 -2.70
N PHE A 75 -5.03 9.53 -2.25
CA PHE A 75 -5.38 10.92 -1.93
C PHE A 75 -5.86 11.74 -3.13
N PRO A 76 -5.33 11.59 -4.34
CA PRO A 76 -5.83 12.35 -5.48
C PRO A 76 -7.29 12.08 -5.85
N GLN A 77 -7.87 11.00 -5.32
CA GLN A 77 -9.30 10.71 -5.53
C GLN A 77 -10.21 11.73 -4.86
N PHE A 78 -9.72 12.43 -3.84
CA PHE A 78 -10.55 13.35 -3.05
C PHE A 78 -9.78 14.58 -2.56
N MET A 79 -8.55 14.79 -3.02
CA MET A 79 -7.76 15.97 -2.71
C MET A 79 -7.25 16.61 -3.99
N ASP A 80 -7.11 17.94 -3.96
CA ASP A 80 -6.68 18.72 -5.12
C ASP A 80 -5.22 19.14 -4.97
N ASP A 81 -4.34 18.48 -5.74
CA ASP A 81 -2.90 18.73 -5.71
C ASP A 81 -2.52 20.13 -6.25
N SER A 82 -3.42 20.80 -6.98
CA SER A 82 -3.19 22.14 -7.47
C SER A 82 -3.30 23.20 -6.37
N ILE A 83 -3.91 22.84 -5.23
CA ILE A 83 -4.04 23.72 -4.08
C ILE A 83 -2.88 23.45 -3.13
N GLU A 84 -2.06 24.48 -2.89
CA GLU A 84 -0.83 24.31 -2.09
C GLU A 84 -1.11 23.74 -0.70
N ALA A 85 -2.15 24.22 -0.02
CA ALA A 85 -2.50 23.74 1.31
C ALA A 85 -2.85 22.25 1.31
N GLU A 86 -3.58 21.79 0.29
CA GLU A 86 -3.94 20.39 0.17
C GLU A 86 -2.74 19.53 -0.21
N ARG A 87 -1.88 20.03 -1.10
CA ARG A 87 -0.64 19.34 -1.45
C ARG A 87 0.26 19.14 -0.23
N ASN A 88 0.39 20.17 0.59
CA ASN A 88 1.20 20.10 1.81
C ASN A 88 0.58 19.13 2.83
N LEU A 89 -0.74 19.13 2.96
CA LEU A 89 -1.44 18.20 3.83
C LEU A 89 -1.25 16.76 3.35
N ALA A 90 -1.38 16.52 2.05
CA ALA A 90 -1.17 15.20 1.47
C ALA A 90 0.25 14.70 1.74
N MET A 91 1.26 15.57 1.62
CA MET A 91 2.64 15.19 1.93
C MET A 91 2.79 14.77 3.40
N ARG A 92 2.16 15.49 4.32
CA ARG A 92 2.20 15.12 5.73
C ARG A 92 1.50 13.78 5.99
N MET A 93 0.38 13.55 5.32
CA MET A 93 -0.34 12.28 5.45
C MET A 93 0.47 11.12 4.84
N ASN A 94 1.17 11.39 3.74
CA ASN A 94 2.08 10.39 3.15
C ASN A 94 3.15 9.98 4.16
N ILE A 95 3.73 10.93 4.88
CA ILE A 95 4.74 10.63 5.90
C ILE A 95 4.15 9.81 7.04
N ILE A 96 2.92 10.11 7.45
CA ILE A 96 2.25 9.32 8.49
C ILE A 96 2.08 7.87 8.02
N LEU A 97 1.61 7.66 6.79
CA LEU A 97 1.47 6.33 6.22
C LEU A 97 2.82 5.62 6.12
N LEU A 98 3.84 6.34 5.68
CA LEU A 98 5.20 5.79 5.58
C LEU A 98 5.68 5.26 6.92
N THR A 99 5.40 5.96 8.02
CA THR A 99 5.83 5.52 9.35
C THR A 99 5.18 4.20 9.79
N LYS A 100 4.08 3.81 9.15
CA LYS A 100 3.39 2.53 9.43
C LYS A 100 3.90 1.38 8.57
N CYS A 101 4.77 1.66 7.61
CA CYS A 101 5.29 0.66 6.70
C CYS A 101 6.59 0.07 7.22
N THR A 102 6.89 -1.15 6.77
CA THR A 102 8.14 -1.83 7.10
C THR A 102 9.26 -1.40 6.17
N GLU A 103 8.93 -1.20 4.89
CA GLU A 103 9.91 -0.87 3.86
C GLU A 103 9.38 0.25 2.97
N LEU A 104 10.30 0.92 2.29
CA LEU A 104 9.97 1.85 1.22
C LEU A 104 10.63 1.34 -0.07
N TRP A 105 9.85 1.22 -1.12
CA TRP A 105 10.34 0.87 -2.45
C TRP A 105 10.20 2.06 -3.37
N ALA A 106 11.33 2.55 -3.86
CA ALA A 106 11.39 3.70 -4.76
C ALA A 106 11.53 3.21 -6.21
N PHE A 107 10.65 3.67 -7.07
CA PHE A 107 10.57 3.22 -8.46
C PHE A 107 10.86 4.34 -9.45
N GLY A 108 11.47 3.98 -10.56
CA GLY A 108 11.70 4.86 -11.68
C GLY A 108 13.15 5.29 -11.82
N ASP A 109 13.43 5.96 -12.94
CA ASP A 109 14.80 6.36 -13.28
C ASP A 109 15.22 7.65 -12.60
N ARG A 110 14.26 8.39 -12.05
CA ARG A 110 14.49 9.71 -11.48
C ARG A 110 13.83 9.83 -10.12
N ILE A 111 14.57 10.42 -9.19
CA ILE A 111 14.07 10.71 -7.85
C ILE A 111 13.56 12.15 -7.82
N SER A 112 12.25 12.32 -7.64
CA SER A 112 11.66 13.65 -7.51
C SER A 112 11.94 14.23 -6.13
N LYS A 113 11.65 15.51 -5.96
CA LYS A 113 11.82 16.17 -4.66
C LYS A 113 10.96 15.50 -3.59
N GLY A 114 9.71 15.19 -3.90
CA GLY A 114 8.83 14.50 -2.97
C GLY A 114 9.35 13.12 -2.59
N MET A 115 9.82 12.37 -3.57
CA MET A 115 10.42 11.06 -3.32
C MET A 115 11.66 11.18 -2.41
N SER A 116 12.51 12.17 -2.64
CA SER A 116 13.71 12.34 -1.82
C SER A 116 13.38 12.62 -0.35
N ILE A 117 12.31 13.36 -0.09
CA ILE A 117 11.82 13.62 1.27
C ILE A 117 11.38 12.32 1.93
N GLU A 118 10.63 11.50 1.22
CA GLU A 118 10.13 10.22 1.73
C GLU A 118 11.26 9.23 1.98
N ILE A 119 12.21 9.16 1.06
CA ILE A 119 13.39 8.30 1.20
C ILE A 119 14.22 8.70 2.42
N ALA A 120 14.47 10.00 2.58
CA ALA A 120 15.24 10.52 3.72
C ALA A 120 14.52 10.18 5.04
N ARG A 121 13.20 10.31 5.06
CA ARG A 121 12.42 9.98 6.27
C ARG A 121 12.48 8.51 6.60
N ALA A 122 12.36 7.65 5.59
CA ALA A 122 12.46 6.20 5.77
C ALA A 122 13.83 5.81 6.34
N ARG A 123 14.89 6.37 5.78
CA ARG A 123 16.26 6.12 6.27
C ARG A 123 16.46 6.57 7.70
N ARG A 124 15.93 7.74 8.04
CA ARG A 124 16.04 8.26 9.42
C ARG A 124 15.35 7.34 10.41
N LYS A 125 14.22 6.73 10.01
CA LYS A 125 13.49 5.82 10.87
C LYS A 125 14.10 4.41 10.91
N GLY A 126 15.10 4.14 10.09
CA GLY A 126 15.72 2.82 10.01
C GLY A 126 14.93 1.80 9.18
N GLN A 127 14.03 2.28 8.33
CA GLN A 127 13.29 1.40 7.43
C GLN A 127 14.16 0.94 6.27
N THR A 128 13.90 -0.25 5.76
CA THR A 128 14.59 -0.75 4.57
C THR A 128 14.14 0.04 3.35
N VAL A 129 15.10 0.56 2.59
CA VAL A 129 14.84 1.30 1.35
C VAL A 129 15.39 0.49 0.20
N ARG A 130 14.54 0.17 -0.77
CA ARG A 130 14.94 -0.56 -1.97
C ARG A 130 14.58 0.26 -3.20
N PHE A 131 15.40 0.14 -4.22
CA PHE A 131 15.23 0.89 -5.47
C PHE A 131 14.93 -0.07 -6.62
N PHE A 132 14.01 0.33 -7.48
CA PHE A 132 13.59 -0.46 -8.63
C PHE A 132 13.56 0.41 -9.87
N THR A 133 13.85 -0.17 -11.03
CA THR A 133 13.65 0.50 -12.30
C THR A 133 12.15 0.65 -12.59
N ASN A 134 11.85 1.39 -13.63
CA ASN A 134 10.47 1.53 -14.11
C ASN A 134 9.87 0.18 -14.52
N ASP A 135 10.69 -0.82 -14.82
CA ASP A 135 10.26 -2.17 -15.18
C ASP A 135 10.25 -3.12 -13.98
N CYS A 136 10.31 -2.58 -12.78
CA CYS A 136 10.28 -3.35 -11.53
C CYS A 136 11.48 -4.29 -11.35
N GLU A 137 12.62 -3.92 -11.88
CA GLU A 137 13.87 -4.64 -11.65
C GLU A 137 14.65 -3.95 -10.53
N GLU A 138 15.05 -4.72 -9.54
CA GLU A 138 15.75 -4.14 -8.39
C GLU A 138 17.14 -3.64 -8.78
N VAL A 139 17.45 -2.43 -8.35
CA VAL A 139 18.75 -1.80 -8.53
C VAL A 139 19.58 -2.05 -7.27
N LYS A 140 20.70 -2.68 -7.44
CA LYS A 140 21.60 -3.01 -6.32
C LYS A 140 22.84 -2.12 -6.26
#